data_ade3e67cf319aaa4b54da78e6fe0ce43
#
_entry.id   ade3e67cf319aaa4b54da78e6fe0ce43
#
_cell.length_a   1.000
_cell.length_b   1.000
_cell.length_c   1.000
_cell.angle_alpha   90.00
_cell.angle_beta   90.00
_cell.angle_gamma   90.00
#
_symmetry.space_group_name_H-M   'P 1'
#
loop_
_entity.id
_entity.type
_entity.pdbx_description
1 polymer ?
#
loop_
_entity_poly.entity_id
_entity_poly.type
_entity_poly.pdbx_seq_one_letter_code
_entity_poly.pdbx_strand_id
1 'polypeptide(L)'
;MALVRRSRTLRASTHELWAIVGDPHHLPRWWPRVTRVECVDDDGFTQVLQTTKGRPVRADFRVVRSSAPTLSCWAQQLAGTPFERVLARSETEIRLEPDGDATRVAISLAQRPRGLALLGSFMVRAAARRQLDEALDGLEALVSPAPSASGSRPGGSR
;
A
#
# COMPACT_ATOMS: atom_id res chain seq x y z
N MET A 1 -0.02 15.76 -14.24
CA MET A 1 -0.17 14.90 -13.04
C MET A 1 -0.18 13.45 -13.48
N ALA A 2 0.63 12.61 -12.88
CA ALA A 2 0.65 11.18 -13.15
C ALA A 2 -0.32 10.48 -12.19
N LEU A 3 -1.35 9.84 -12.72
CA LEU A 3 -2.27 8.98 -11.97
C LEU A 3 -2.05 7.53 -12.40
N VAL A 4 -1.73 6.69 -11.43
CA VAL A 4 -1.65 5.23 -11.63
C VAL A 4 -2.69 4.57 -10.75
N ARG A 5 -3.44 3.64 -11.31
CA ARG A 5 -4.45 2.87 -10.60
C ARG A 5 -4.26 1.39 -10.89
N ARG A 6 -4.31 0.59 -9.85
CA ARG A 6 -4.32 -0.88 -9.94
C ARG A 6 -5.46 -1.43 -9.10
N SER A 7 -6.04 -2.50 -9.53
CA SER A 7 -7.11 -3.15 -8.78
C SER A 7 -7.00 -4.66 -8.85
N ARG A 8 -7.50 -5.31 -7.80
CA ARG A 8 -7.53 -6.76 -7.68
C ARG A 8 -8.72 -7.18 -6.84
N THR A 9 -9.36 -8.28 -7.19
CA THR A 9 -10.40 -8.89 -6.35
C THR A 9 -9.76 -9.90 -5.43
N LEU A 10 -9.92 -9.71 -4.12
CA LEU A 10 -9.37 -10.55 -3.07
C LEU A 10 -10.47 -11.35 -2.38
N ARG A 11 -10.18 -12.59 -2.00
CA ARG A 11 -11.12 -13.48 -1.28
C ARG A 11 -11.14 -13.16 0.21
N ALA A 12 -11.67 -11.99 0.54
CA ALA A 12 -11.87 -11.54 1.90
C ALA A 12 -13.04 -10.56 1.93
N SER A 13 -13.69 -10.44 3.06
CA SER A 13 -14.73 -9.44 3.26
C SER A 13 -14.14 -8.03 3.31
N THR A 14 -14.97 -7.04 3.04
CA THR A 14 -14.58 -5.63 3.17
C THR A 14 -14.10 -5.31 4.59
N HIS A 15 -14.72 -5.90 5.62
CA HIS A 15 -14.31 -5.69 7.01
C HIS A 15 -12.95 -6.30 7.34
N GLU A 16 -12.66 -7.50 6.84
CA GLU A 16 -11.35 -8.14 7.03
C GLU A 16 -10.23 -7.31 6.39
N LEU A 17 -10.45 -6.82 5.17
CA LEU A 17 -9.50 -5.97 4.48
C LEU A 17 -9.38 -4.60 5.14
N TRP A 18 -10.48 -4.03 5.62
CA TRP A 18 -10.44 -2.75 6.32
C TRP A 18 -9.64 -2.81 7.62
N ALA A 19 -9.72 -3.90 8.35
CA ALA A 19 -8.91 -4.12 9.55
C ALA A 19 -7.41 -4.02 9.29
N ILE A 20 -6.99 -4.30 8.06
CA ILE A 20 -5.58 -4.18 7.62
C ILE A 20 -5.32 -2.80 7.01
N VAL A 21 -6.12 -2.40 6.04
CA VAL A 21 -5.91 -1.18 5.23
C VAL A 21 -6.19 0.09 6.04
N GLY A 22 -7.18 0.06 6.92
CA GLY A 22 -7.59 1.20 7.73
C GLY A 22 -6.66 1.53 8.90
N ASP A 23 -5.73 0.62 9.24
CA ASP A 23 -4.78 0.81 10.32
C ASP A 23 -3.35 0.92 9.77
N PRO A 24 -2.72 2.11 9.87
CA PRO A 24 -1.36 2.32 9.37
C PRO A 24 -0.30 1.41 10.00
N HIS A 25 -0.53 0.88 11.21
CA HIS A 25 0.39 -0.06 11.87
C HIS A 25 0.63 -1.34 11.05
N HIS A 26 -0.31 -1.70 10.17
CA HIS A 26 -0.19 -2.87 9.31
C HIS A 26 0.61 -2.61 8.01
N LEU A 27 0.92 -1.37 7.66
CA LEU A 27 1.66 -1.04 6.43
C LEU A 27 2.95 -1.85 6.23
N PRO A 28 3.78 -2.12 7.25
CA PRO A 28 4.98 -2.94 7.07
C PRO A 28 4.71 -4.35 6.56
N ARG A 29 3.49 -4.83 6.70
CA ARG A 29 3.09 -6.20 6.32
C ARG A 29 2.69 -6.31 4.85
N TRP A 30 2.27 -5.21 4.22
CA TRP A 30 1.73 -5.26 2.87
C TRP A 30 2.19 -4.13 1.94
N TRP A 31 2.55 -2.96 2.47
CA TRP A 31 3.06 -1.87 1.64
C TRP A 31 4.55 -2.03 1.39
N PRO A 32 5.02 -1.98 0.12
CA PRO A 32 6.41 -2.28 -0.19
C PRO A 32 7.38 -1.27 0.45
N ARG A 33 8.52 -1.78 0.90
CA ARG A 33 9.64 -1.04 1.49
C ARG A 33 9.38 -0.38 2.84
N VAL A 34 8.18 -0.43 3.38
CA VAL A 34 7.90 0.06 4.73
C VAL A 34 8.41 -0.94 5.74
N THR A 35 9.34 -0.53 6.59
CA THR A 35 9.91 -1.39 7.65
C THR A 35 9.20 -1.22 8.97
N ARG A 36 8.73 0.00 9.26
CA ARG A 36 7.91 0.32 10.43
C ARG A 36 7.10 1.59 10.21
N VAL A 37 6.14 1.82 11.08
CA VAL A 37 5.34 3.04 11.12
C VAL A 37 5.45 3.65 12.50
N GLU A 38 5.55 4.97 12.56
CA GLU A 38 5.70 5.74 13.78
C GLU A 38 4.65 6.87 13.83
N CYS A 39 4.45 7.45 15.00
CA CYS A 39 3.61 8.64 15.20
C CYS A 39 2.21 8.50 14.59
N VAL A 40 1.58 7.34 14.78
CA VAL A 40 0.23 7.09 14.28
C VAL A 40 -0.79 7.78 15.18
N ASP A 41 -1.61 8.64 14.58
CA ASP A 41 -2.76 9.28 15.20
C ASP A 41 -3.91 9.42 14.20
N ASP A 42 -4.97 10.10 14.56
CA ASP A 42 -6.14 10.28 13.69
C ASP A 42 -5.85 11.17 12.47
N ASP A 43 -4.82 12.01 12.54
CA ASP A 43 -4.46 12.96 11.49
C ASP A 43 -3.41 12.43 10.52
N GLY A 44 -2.62 11.43 10.91
CA GLY A 44 -1.56 10.91 10.06
C GLY A 44 -0.64 9.90 10.69
N PHE A 45 0.47 9.66 10.01
CA PHE A 45 1.49 8.69 10.41
C PHE A 45 2.81 8.95 9.69
N THR A 46 3.89 8.38 10.21
CA THR A 46 5.21 8.39 9.58
C THR A 46 5.57 6.98 9.12
N GLN A 47 5.86 6.82 7.82
CA GLN A 47 6.45 5.59 7.30
C GLN A 47 7.97 5.68 7.39
N VAL A 48 8.59 4.63 7.88
CA VAL A 48 10.04 4.44 7.77
C VAL A 48 10.30 3.46 6.64
N LEU A 49 10.89 3.96 5.57
CA LEU A 49 11.16 3.24 4.33
C LEU A 49 12.62 2.82 4.29
N GLN A 50 12.89 1.66 3.73
CA GLN A 50 14.25 1.25 3.44
C GLN A 50 14.57 1.49 1.98
N THR A 51 15.63 2.26 1.71
CA THR A 51 16.13 2.44 0.36
C THR A 51 16.82 1.17 -0.15
N THR A 52 17.05 1.11 -1.46
CA THR A 52 17.80 -0.01 -2.09
C THR A 52 19.22 -0.16 -1.54
N LYS A 53 19.77 0.89 -0.93
CA LYS A 53 21.08 0.88 -0.26
C LYS A 53 21.00 0.58 1.24
N GLY A 54 19.83 0.17 1.73
CA GLY A 54 19.61 -0.17 3.13
C GLY A 54 19.53 1.01 4.10
N ARG A 55 19.45 2.25 3.61
CA ARG A 55 19.32 3.44 4.46
C ARG A 55 17.87 3.68 4.82
N PRO A 56 17.54 3.96 6.10
CA PRO A 56 16.18 4.35 6.47
C PRO A 56 15.88 5.77 5.99
N VAL A 57 14.67 5.96 5.47
CA VAL A 57 14.12 7.27 5.08
C VAL A 57 12.75 7.41 5.71
N ARG A 58 12.50 8.57 6.31
CA ARG A 58 11.21 8.91 6.90
C ARG A 58 10.35 9.68 5.91
N ALA A 59 9.08 9.31 5.84
CA ALA A 59 8.08 10.01 5.05
C ALA A 59 6.83 10.20 5.91
N ASP A 60 6.44 11.45 6.10
CA ASP A 60 5.24 11.81 6.88
C ASP A 60 4.03 11.88 5.96
N PHE A 61 2.92 11.34 6.42
CA PHE A 61 1.65 11.31 5.70
C PHE A 61 0.54 11.90 6.57
N ARG A 62 -0.36 12.61 5.91
CA ARG A 62 -1.60 13.10 6.51
C ARG A 62 -2.77 12.34 5.93
N VAL A 63 -3.70 11.93 6.78
CA VAL A 63 -4.98 11.37 6.36
C VAL A 63 -5.82 12.51 5.79
N VAL A 64 -6.18 12.40 4.52
CA VAL A 64 -6.96 13.41 3.77
C VAL A 64 -8.44 13.09 3.82
N ARG A 65 -8.77 11.81 3.64
CA ARG A 65 -10.14 11.28 3.69
C ARG A 65 -10.11 9.86 4.23
N SER A 66 -11.08 9.56 5.08
CA SER A 66 -11.31 8.20 5.57
C SER A 66 -12.81 7.98 5.72
N SER A 67 -13.28 6.87 5.22
CA SER A 67 -14.68 6.44 5.35
C SER A 67 -14.69 4.92 5.50
N ALA A 68 -14.71 4.48 6.75
CA ALA A 68 -14.76 3.05 7.06
C ALA A 68 -16.07 2.42 6.55
N PRO A 69 -16.03 1.22 6.00
CA PRO A 69 -14.88 0.36 5.72
C PRO A 69 -14.42 0.41 4.25
N THR A 70 -14.64 1.51 3.52
CA THR A 70 -14.55 1.54 2.06
C THR A 70 -13.49 2.45 1.48
N LEU A 71 -13.04 3.46 2.22
CA LEU A 71 -12.14 4.48 1.69
C LEU A 71 -11.07 4.89 2.69
N SER A 72 -9.82 4.84 2.25
CA SER A 72 -8.69 5.45 2.95
C SER A 72 -7.86 6.27 1.95
N CYS A 73 -7.56 7.51 2.29
CA CYS A 73 -6.78 8.41 1.45
C CYS A 73 -5.79 9.18 2.31
N TRP A 74 -4.52 9.15 1.92
CA TRP A 74 -3.47 9.92 2.60
C TRP A 74 -2.57 10.64 1.61
N ALA A 75 -2.03 11.78 2.03
CA ALA A 75 -1.11 12.59 1.27
C ALA A 75 0.24 12.69 1.95
N GLN A 76 1.31 12.56 1.18
CA GLN A 76 2.67 12.72 1.69
C GLN A 76 2.98 14.20 1.94
N GLN A 77 3.57 14.48 3.10
CA GLN A 77 4.11 15.79 3.42
C GLN A 77 5.47 15.95 2.74
N LEU A 78 5.56 16.79 1.74
CA LEU A 78 6.76 16.94 0.91
C LEU A 78 7.60 18.15 1.30
N ALA A 79 6.97 19.23 1.77
CA ALA A 79 7.65 20.47 2.13
C ALA A 79 8.70 20.25 3.21
N GLY A 80 9.92 20.74 2.98
CA GLY A 80 11.04 20.60 3.90
C GLY A 80 11.69 19.20 3.90
N THR A 81 11.31 18.31 2.99
CA THR A 81 11.87 16.97 2.84
C THR A 81 12.69 16.83 1.55
N PRO A 82 13.58 15.83 1.44
CA PRO A 82 14.28 15.55 0.18
C PRO A 82 13.36 15.25 -1.01
N PHE A 83 12.14 14.78 -0.75
CA PHE A 83 11.15 14.48 -1.78
C PHE A 83 10.60 15.73 -2.49
N GLU A 84 10.66 16.90 -1.84
CA GLU A 84 10.18 18.18 -2.40
C GLU A 84 10.88 18.55 -3.72
N ARG A 85 12.10 18.09 -3.91
CA ARG A 85 12.87 18.35 -5.14
C ARG A 85 12.33 17.61 -6.37
N VAL A 86 11.70 16.47 -6.15
CA VAL A 86 11.23 15.57 -7.22
C VAL A 86 9.72 15.50 -7.34
N LEU A 87 8.99 15.83 -6.28
CA LEU A 87 7.53 15.77 -6.22
C LEU A 87 6.94 17.07 -5.69
N ALA A 88 5.89 17.56 -6.33
CA ALA A 88 5.06 18.64 -5.82
C ALA A 88 3.81 18.13 -5.08
N ARG A 89 3.38 16.91 -5.38
CA ARG A 89 2.23 16.24 -4.75
C ARG A 89 2.41 14.73 -4.83
N SER A 90 1.99 14.04 -3.78
CA SER A 90 1.86 12.58 -3.75
C SER A 90 0.69 12.21 -2.86
N GLU A 91 -0.33 11.56 -3.42
CA GLU A 91 -1.55 11.17 -2.71
C GLU A 91 -1.90 9.73 -3.07
N THR A 92 -2.20 8.94 -2.07
CA THR A 92 -2.61 7.55 -2.20
C THR A 92 -4.06 7.40 -1.78
N GLU A 93 -4.87 6.74 -2.59
CA GLU A 93 -6.26 6.40 -2.29
C GLU A 93 -6.46 4.90 -2.41
N ILE A 94 -7.12 4.32 -1.41
CA ILE A 94 -7.50 2.91 -1.40
C ILE A 94 -9.01 2.83 -1.26
N ARG A 95 -9.65 2.12 -2.20
CA ARG A 95 -11.07 1.84 -2.21
C ARG A 95 -11.32 0.35 -2.08
N LEU A 96 -12.27 0.01 -1.23
CA LEU A 96 -12.77 -1.35 -1.04
C LEU A 96 -14.22 -1.40 -1.49
N GLU A 97 -14.52 -2.24 -2.46
CA GLU A 97 -15.88 -2.44 -2.99
C GLU A 97 -16.26 -3.91 -2.81
N PRO A 98 -17.38 -4.21 -2.13
CA PRO A 98 -17.88 -5.58 -2.05
C PRO A 98 -18.14 -6.17 -3.44
N ASP A 99 -17.74 -7.44 -3.63
CA ASP A 99 -17.94 -8.19 -4.86
C ASP A 99 -18.32 -9.64 -4.50
N GLY A 100 -19.60 -9.87 -4.19
CA GLY A 100 -20.06 -11.13 -3.63
C GLY A 100 -19.38 -11.42 -2.29
N ASP A 101 -18.77 -12.60 -2.18
CA ASP A 101 -17.98 -13.00 -1.00
C ASP A 101 -16.55 -12.43 -0.98
N ALA A 102 -16.17 -11.77 -2.06
CA ALA A 102 -14.87 -11.14 -2.23
C ALA A 102 -14.97 -9.63 -2.12
N THR A 103 -13.84 -8.96 -2.21
CA THR A 103 -13.74 -7.51 -2.25
C THR A 103 -12.81 -7.08 -3.37
N ARG A 104 -13.28 -6.14 -4.17
CA ARG A 104 -12.42 -5.45 -5.13
C ARG A 104 -11.65 -4.36 -4.42
N VAL A 105 -10.33 -4.48 -4.42
CA VAL A 105 -9.41 -3.48 -3.88
C VAL A 105 -8.83 -2.67 -5.02
N ALA A 106 -9.03 -1.36 -5.00
CA ALA A 106 -8.44 -0.44 -5.97
C ALA A 106 -7.51 0.53 -5.24
N ILE A 107 -6.25 0.59 -5.66
CA ILE A 107 -5.27 1.53 -5.14
C ILE A 107 -4.90 2.50 -6.24
N SER A 108 -4.98 3.79 -5.95
CA SER A 108 -4.59 4.87 -6.86
C SER A 108 -3.47 5.68 -6.23
N LEU A 109 -2.46 6.01 -7.03
CA LEU A 109 -1.36 6.87 -6.66
C LEU A 109 -1.33 8.06 -7.63
N ALA A 110 -1.63 9.24 -7.11
CA ALA A 110 -1.58 10.50 -7.85
C ALA A 110 -0.31 11.25 -7.45
N GLN A 111 0.60 11.44 -8.41
CA GLN A 111 1.85 12.15 -8.20
C GLN A 111 2.01 13.28 -9.20
N ARG A 112 2.54 14.39 -8.73
CA ARG A 112 2.94 15.52 -9.58
C ARG A 112 4.46 15.64 -9.53
N PRO A 113 5.17 15.18 -10.57
CA PRO A 113 6.62 15.32 -10.66
C PRO A 113 7.03 16.79 -10.74
N ARG A 114 8.24 17.09 -10.27
CA ARG A 114 8.85 18.41 -10.29
C ARG A 114 10.28 18.32 -10.83
N GLY A 115 10.74 19.36 -11.52
CA GLY A 115 12.11 19.47 -12.00
C GLY A 115 12.48 18.37 -13.01
N LEU A 116 13.64 17.76 -12.85
CA LEU A 116 14.14 16.70 -13.75
C LEU A 116 13.28 15.43 -13.75
N ALA A 117 12.48 15.20 -12.70
CA ALA A 117 11.54 14.09 -12.64
C ALA A 117 10.44 14.18 -13.72
N LEU A 118 10.17 15.38 -14.28
CA LEU A 118 9.26 15.55 -15.41
C LEU A 118 9.75 14.85 -16.68
N LEU A 119 11.07 14.78 -16.90
CA LEU A 119 11.68 14.13 -18.07
C LEU A 119 11.61 12.61 -18.01
N GLY A 120 11.53 12.04 -16.79
CA GLY A 120 11.41 10.60 -16.56
C GLY A 120 9.99 10.15 -16.19
N SER A 121 8.94 10.85 -16.63
CA SER A 121 7.55 10.61 -16.22
C SER A 121 7.09 9.17 -16.48
N PHE A 122 7.52 8.54 -17.57
CA PHE A 122 7.15 7.13 -17.85
C PHE A 122 7.84 6.15 -16.88
N MET A 123 9.07 6.42 -16.43
CA MET A 123 9.76 5.63 -15.41
C MET A 123 9.10 5.78 -14.05
N VAL A 124 8.65 6.99 -13.71
CA VAL A 124 7.88 7.26 -12.48
C VAL A 124 6.58 6.46 -12.48
N ARG A 125 5.87 6.44 -13.60
CA ARG A 125 4.64 5.63 -13.76
C ARG A 125 4.91 4.13 -13.66
N ALA A 126 5.97 3.64 -14.28
CA ALA A 126 6.35 2.24 -14.22
C ALA A 126 6.71 1.82 -12.79
N ALA A 127 7.46 2.65 -12.06
CA ALA A 127 7.78 2.43 -10.66
C ALA A 127 6.53 2.45 -9.78
N ALA A 128 5.60 3.39 -10.01
CA ALA A 128 4.34 3.46 -9.31
C ALA A 128 3.47 2.21 -9.54
N ARG A 129 3.36 1.74 -10.79
CA ARG A 129 2.63 0.50 -11.10
C ARG A 129 3.19 -0.69 -10.34
N ARG A 130 4.51 -0.85 -10.35
CA ARG A 130 5.20 -1.92 -9.61
C ARG A 130 4.90 -1.83 -8.11
N GLN A 131 4.99 -0.63 -7.55
CA GLN A 131 4.69 -0.41 -6.14
C GLN A 131 3.26 -0.82 -5.78
N LEU A 132 2.28 -0.47 -6.61
CA LEU A 132 0.89 -0.83 -6.37
C LEU A 132 0.62 -2.32 -6.56
N ASP A 133 1.27 -2.96 -7.53
CA ASP A 133 1.17 -4.41 -7.73
C ASP A 133 1.78 -5.16 -6.53
N GLU A 134 2.93 -4.74 -6.04
CA GLU A 134 3.56 -5.31 -4.84
C GLU A 134 2.69 -5.11 -3.58
N ALA A 135 2.03 -3.96 -3.45
CA ALA A 135 1.10 -3.71 -2.36
C ALA A 135 -0.11 -4.65 -2.41
N LEU A 136 -0.69 -4.85 -3.59
CA LEU A 136 -1.79 -5.81 -3.78
C LEU A 136 -1.35 -7.25 -3.54
N ASP A 137 -0.15 -7.64 -3.96
CA ASP A 137 0.43 -8.95 -3.66
C ASP A 137 0.57 -9.13 -2.14
N GLY A 138 1.02 -8.10 -1.43
CA GLY A 138 1.14 -8.10 0.03
C GLY A 138 -0.20 -8.29 0.73
N LEU A 139 -1.24 -7.56 0.30
CA LEU A 139 -2.60 -7.72 0.82
C LEU A 139 -3.16 -9.11 0.56
N GLU A 140 -2.99 -9.61 -0.66
CA GLU A 140 -3.47 -10.95 -1.04
C GLU A 140 -2.82 -12.03 -0.19
N ALA A 141 -1.51 -11.93 0.06
CA ALA A 141 -0.80 -12.87 0.94
C ALA A 141 -1.31 -12.89 2.37
N LEU A 142 -1.79 -11.74 2.89
CA LEU A 142 -2.33 -11.64 4.26
C LEU A 142 -3.73 -12.26 4.40
N VAL A 143 -4.54 -12.25 3.35
CA VAL A 143 -5.92 -12.71 3.39
C VAL A 143 -6.14 -14.05 2.68
N SER A 144 -5.15 -14.55 1.96
CA SER A 144 -5.22 -15.89 1.37
C SER A 144 -5.14 -16.95 2.47
N PRO A 145 -6.01 -17.99 2.44
CA PRO A 145 -5.88 -19.10 3.39
C PRO A 145 -4.51 -19.76 3.21
N ALA A 146 -3.84 -20.07 4.33
CA ALA A 146 -2.60 -20.85 4.31
C ALA A 146 -2.82 -22.15 3.51
N PRO A 147 -1.86 -22.60 2.67
CA PRO A 147 -1.98 -23.89 2.00
C PRO A 147 -2.20 -24.95 3.06
N SER A 148 -3.34 -25.63 2.99
CA SER A 148 -3.64 -26.75 3.88
C SER A 148 -2.53 -27.76 3.72
N ALA A 149 -1.79 -28.00 4.80
CA ALA A 149 -0.87 -29.13 4.87
C ALA A 149 -1.73 -30.40 4.74
N SER A 150 -1.94 -30.83 3.49
CA SER A 150 -2.65 -32.05 3.18
C SER A 150 -1.79 -33.22 3.65
N GLY A 151 -2.23 -33.77 4.77
CA GLY A 151 -2.16 -35.15 5.14
C GLY A 151 -0.90 -35.94 4.79
N SER A 152 0.06 -35.94 5.69
CA SER A 152 0.85 -37.16 5.88
C SER A 152 -0.09 -38.28 6.35
N ARG A 153 -0.51 -39.13 5.43
CA ARG A 153 -1.04 -40.43 5.80
C ARG A 153 0.11 -41.26 6.41
N PRO A 154 -0.01 -41.73 7.61
CA PRO A 154 0.88 -42.78 8.07
C PRO A 154 0.46 -44.06 7.34
N GLY A 155 1.29 -44.47 6.41
CA GLY A 155 1.19 -45.79 5.80
C GLY A 155 1.31 -46.85 6.90
N GLY A 156 0.22 -47.58 7.08
CA GLY A 156 0.19 -48.70 8.00
C GLY A 156 1.14 -49.80 7.58
N SER A 157 1.78 -50.27 8.59
CA SER A 157 2.55 -51.49 8.70
C SER A 157 1.83 -52.74 8.20
N ARG A 158 2.57 -53.57 7.52
CA ARG A 158 2.58 -55.04 7.75
C ARG A 158 3.99 -55.54 7.62
#